data_c279ce42e4ce527851f3b32e5dba4dc6
#
_entry.id   c279ce42e4ce527851f3b32e5dba4dc6
#
_cell.length_a   1.000
_cell.length_b   1.000
_cell.length_c   1.000
_cell.angle_alpha   90.00
_cell.angle_beta   90.00
_cell.angle_gamma   90.00
#
_symmetry.space_group_name_H-M   'P 1'
#
loop_
_entity.id
_entity.type
_entity.pdbx_description
1 polymer ?
#
loop_
_entity_poly.entity_id
_entity_poly.type
_entity_poly.pdbx_seq_one_letter_code
_entity_poly.pdbx_strand_id
1 'polypeptide(L)'
;MKVIKVLYVCVHNSARSQMAEAFTNLMGREGKYMKDASVEAESAGFEPGKLNPVVVEVMKEIGIDISNNKTNSVFEFYKEGRLYDYVITVCDESNAEQCPIFPGITSRKHWSFKDPSTLSGTKEEVKIETRKIRDQIKEAVENFIDSILPE
;
A
#
# COMPACT_ATOMS: atom_id res chain seq x y z
N MET A 1 6.98 22.68 -5.27
CA MET A 1 5.96 21.60 -5.22
C MET A 1 6.06 20.85 -3.91
N LYS A 2 4.94 20.66 -3.24
CA LYS A 2 4.90 19.88 -2.00
C LYS A 2 4.82 18.39 -2.33
N VAL A 3 5.64 17.57 -1.65
CA VAL A 3 5.56 16.11 -1.76
C VAL A 3 4.97 15.56 -0.47
N ILE A 4 3.86 14.85 -0.60
CA ILE A 4 3.20 14.17 0.51
C ILE A 4 3.68 12.72 0.51
N LYS A 5 4.28 12.29 1.61
CA LYS A 5 4.84 10.94 1.72
C LYS A 5 3.94 10.03 2.54
N VAL A 6 3.64 8.86 1.99
CA VAL A 6 2.76 7.86 2.60
C VAL A 6 3.50 6.54 2.75
N LEU A 7 3.38 5.92 3.93
CA LEU A 7 3.88 4.58 4.16
C LEU A 7 2.70 3.64 4.36
N TYR A 8 2.62 2.58 3.56
CA TYR A 8 1.65 1.51 3.74
C TYR A 8 2.32 0.33 4.44
N VAL A 9 1.69 -0.19 5.47
CA VAL A 9 2.25 -1.26 6.31
C VAL A 9 1.30 -2.44 6.39
N CYS A 10 1.81 -3.64 6.14
CA CYS A 10 1.09 -4.89 6.39
C CYS A 10 2.05 -5.89 7.04
N VAL A 11 1.66 -7.16 7.16
CA VAL A 11 2.50 -8.14 7.86
C VAL A 11 3.75 -8.50 7.04
N HIS A 12 3.56 -8.97 5.80
CA HIS A 12 4.66 -9.47 4.98
C HIS A 12 5.13 -8.55 3.85
N ASN A 13 4.43 -7.46 3.62
CA ASN A 13 4.69 -6.56 2.49
C ASN A 13 4.66 -7.30 1.14
N SER A 14 3.83 -8.33 1.05
CA SER A 14 3.77 -9.23 -0.11
C SER A 14 2.56 -8.97 -1.01
N ALA A 15 1.52 -8.31 -0.53
CA ALA A 15 0.26 -8.16 -1.26
C ALA A 15 -0.41 -6.80 -1.03
N ARG A 16 -1.16 -6.63 0.06
CA ARG A 16 -2.01 -5.44 0.31
C ARG A 16 -1.25 -4.12 0.28
N SER A 17 -0.14 -4.03 1.00
CA SER A 17 0.65 -2.80 1.04
C SER A 17 1.35 -2.52 -0.29
N GLN A 18 1.75 -3.55 -1.02
CA GLN A 18 2.34 -3.40 -2.35
C GLN A 18 1.33 -2.83 -3.35
N MET A 19 0.09 -3.31 -3.31
CA MET A 19 -0.97 -2.78 -4.18
C MET A 19 -1.29 -1.33 -3.85
N ALA A 20 -1.41 -1.01 -2.56
CA ALA A 20 -1.69 0.36 -2.12
C ALA A 20 -0.57 1.32 -2.54
N GLU A 21 0.68 0.94 -2.38
CA GLU A 21 1.83 1.72 -2.84
C GLU A 21 1.77 1.97 -4.34
N ALA A 22 1.53 0.92 -5.12
CA ALA A 22 1.51 1.02 -6.58
C ALA A 22 0.40 1.97 -7.06
N PHE A 23 -0.81 1.85 -6.52
CA PHE A 23 -1.91 2.75 -6.88
C PHE A 23 -1.62 4.19 -6.47
N THR A 24 -1.07 4.40 -5.29
CA THR A 24 -0.76 5.75 -4.81
C THR A 24 0.30 6.42 -5.68
N ASN A 25 1.37 5.68 -6.03
CA ASN A 25 2.42 6.23 -6.88
C ASN A 25 1.91 6.53 -8.30
N LEU A 26 1.02 5.70 -8.83
CA LEU A 26 0.42 5.94 -10.14
C LEU A 26 -0.49 7.18 -10.11
N MET A 27 -1.47 7.19 -9.20
CA MET A 27 -2.47 8.25 -9.12
C MET A 27 -1.91 9.57 -8.62
N GLY A 28 -0.97 9.52 -7.70
CA GLY A 28 -0.35 10.72 -7.11
C GLY A 28 0.51 11.51 -8.10
N ARG A 29 0.74 10.98 -9.28
CA ARG A 29 1.54 11.62 -10.34
C ARG A 29 0.71 12.01 -11.56
N GLU A 30 -0.60 11.75 -11.54
CA GLU A 30 -1.46 11.98 -12.70
C GLU A 30 -2.35 13.21 -12.62
N GLY A 31 -2.49 13.89 -13.74
CA GLY A 31 -3.56 14.84 -14.08
C GLY A 31 -3.83 15.91 -13.03
N LYS A 32 -5.04 15.93 -12.54
CA LYS A 32 -5.55 16.96 -11.61
C LYS A 32 -4.78 17.06 -10.30
N TYR A 33 -4.07 16.00 -9.92
CA TYR A 33 -3.33 15.96 -8.66
C TYR A 33 -1.93 16.59 -8.75
N MET A 34 -1.49 17.01 -9.93
CA MET A 34 -0.10 17.42 -10.19
C MET A 34 0.18 18.93 -10.10
N LYS A 35 -0.79 19.77 -9.73
CA LYS A 35 -0.56 21.23 -9.78
C LYS A 35 0.45 21.73 -8.75
N ASP A 36 0.20 21.54 -7.48
CA ASP A 36 1.02 22.12 -6.39
C ASP A 36 1.55 21.06 -5.42
N ALA A 37 1.13 19.81 -5.58
CA ALA A 37 1.53 18.72 -4.71
C ALA A 37 1.55 17.40 -5.47
N SER A 38 2.42 16.49 -5.03
CA SER A 38 2.43 15.11 -5.49
C SER A 38 2.36 14.19 -4.27
N VAL A 39 1.92 12.95 -4.49
CA VAL A 39 1.87 11.94 -3.43
C VAL A 39 2.82 10.83 -3.82
N GLU A 40 3.72 10.48 -2.92
CA GLU A 40 4.66 9.37 -3.09
C GLU A 40 4.45 8.37 -1.98
N ALA A 41 4.47 7.08 -2.31
CA ALA A 41 4.27 6.02 -1.35
C ALA A 41 5.43 5.03 -1.32
N GLU A 42 5.65 4.50 -0.13
CA GLU A 42 6.50 3.35 0.11
C GLU A 42 5.65 2.32 0.84
N SER A 43 6.13 1.10 0.92
CA SER A 43 5.46 0.04 1.68
C SER A 43 6.46 -0.83 2.42
N ALA A 44 6.03 -1.41 3.52
CA ALA A 44 6.86 -2.26 4.37
C ALA A 44 6.00 -3.23 5.17
N GLY A 45 6.63 -4.21 5.78
CA GLY A 45 5.95 -5.19 6.62
C GLY A 45 6.70 -5.46 7.91
N PHE A 46 5.99 -6.08 8.86
CA PHE A 46 6.59 -6.48 10.13
C PHE A 46 7.56 -7.65 9.92
N GLU A 47 7.23 -8.55 9.00
CA GLU A 47 8.02 -9.72 8.64
C GLU A 47 8.08 -9.84 7.11
N PRO A 48 9.02 -9.13 6.45
CA PRO A 48 9.10 -9.14 4.99
C PRO A 48 9.19 -10.55 4.42
N GLY A 49 8.31 -10.88 3.49
CA GLY A 49 8.27 -12.16 2.82
C GLY A 49 8.58 -12.04 1.34
N LYS A 50 7.92 -12.85 0.54
CA LYS A 50 8.02 -12.80 -0.93
C LYS A 50 6.76 -12.20 -1.52
N LEU A 51 6.89 -11.52 -2.65
CA LEU A 51 5.73 -11.00 -3.37
C LEU A 51 4.77 -12.16 -3.69
N ASN A 52 3.49 -11.90 -3.47
CA ASN A 52 2.44 -12.86 -3.81
C ASN A 52 2.30 -12.92 -5.33
N PRO A 53 2.57 -14.08 -5.98
CA PRO A 53 2.55 -14.17 -7.44
C PRO A 53 1.17 -13.91 -8.07
N VAL A 54 0.09 -14.23 -7.38
CA VAL A 54 -1.26 -13.94 -7.87
C VAL A 54 -1.50 -12.44 -7.87
N VAL A 55 -1.01 -11.73 -6.86
CA VAL A 55 -1.10 -10.27 -6.79
C VAL A 55 -0.31 -9.64 -7.93
N VAL A 56 0.88 -10.14 -8.22
CA VAL A 56 1.67 -9.67 -9.38
C VAL A 56 0.88 -9.83 -10.68
N GLU A 57 0.22 -10.99 -10.87
CA GLU A 57 -0.60 -11.24 -12.06
C GLU A 57 -1.78 -10.30 -12.18
N VAL A 58 -2.56 -10.13 -11.11
CA VAL A 58 -3.77 -9.28 -11.18
C VAL A 58 -3.44 -7.79 -11.31
N MET A 59 -2.30 -7.35 -10.83
CA MET A 59 -1.85 -5.97 -11.04
C MET A 59 -1.40 -5.77 -12.49
N LYS A 60 -0.74 -6.75 -13.06
CA LYS A 60 -0.31 -6.71 -14.45
C LYS A 60 -1.50 -6.64 -15.41
N GLU A 61 -2.62 -7.30 -15.09
CA GLU A 61 -3.86 -7.23 -15.87
C GLU A 61 -4.33 -5.79 -16.12
N ILE A 62 -4.06 -4.90 -15.20
CA ILE A 62 -4.46 -3.50 -15.31
C ILE A 62 -3.28 -2.57 -15.62
N GLY A 63 -2.19 -3.13 -16.14
CA GLY A 63 -1.05 -2.37 -16.63
C GLY A 63 -0.03 -1.95 -15.58
N ILE A 64 -0.08 -2.52 -14.39
CA ILE A 64 0.86 -2.19 -13.30
C ILE A 64 1.76 -3.39 -13.03
N ASP A 65 3.05 -3.25 -13.30
CA ASP A 65 4.04 -4.30 -13.07
C ASP A 65 4.77 -4.06 -11.75
N ILE A 66 4.51 -4.93 -10.77
CA ILE A 66 5.20 -4.90 -9.48
C ILE A 66 6.19 -6.06 -9.31
N SER A 67 6.43 -6.83 -10.38
CA SER A 67 7.23 -8.06 -10.32
C SER A 67 8.67 -7.86 -9.82
N ASN A 68 9.22 -6.67 -9.99
CA ASN A 68 10.58 -6.35 -9.56
C ASN A 68 10.63 -5.65 -8.19
N ASN A 69 9.51 -5.45 -7.56
CA ASN A 69 9.47 -4.80 -6.24
C ASN A 69 10.07 -5.71 -5.18
N LYS A 70 10.74 -5.08 -4.22
CA LYS A 70 11.28 -5.78 -3.06
C LYS A 70 10.31 -5.68 -1.90
N THR A 71 10.37 -6.63 -0.98
CA THR A 71 9.67 -6.53 0.30
C THR A 71 10.60 -5.84 1.29
N ASN A 72 10.05 -4.94 2.10
CA ASN A 72 10.82 -4.10 3.01
C ASN A 72 10.39 -4.31 4.46
N SER A 73 11.31 -4.06 5.40
CA SER A 73 11.02 -4.11 6.83
C SER A 73 10.63 -2.73 7.33
N VAL A 74 9.47 -2.64 8.00
CA VAL A 74 9.03 -1.39 8.62
C VAL A 74 10.00 -0.94 9.71
N PHE A 75 10.61 -1.89 10.41
CA PHE A 75 11.57 -1.59 11.48
C PHE A 75 12.88 -1.02 10.93
N GLU A 76 13.31 -1.48 9.75
CA GLU A 76 14.48 -0.91 9.08
C GLU A 76 14.20 0.54 8.63
N PHE A 77 13.03 0.81 8.08
CA PHE A 77 12.63 2.17 7.72
C PHE A 77 12.59 3.08 8.95
N TYR A 78 12.09 2.54 10.07
CA TYR A 78 12.07 3.27 11.33
C TYR A 78 13.49 3.60 11.82
N LYS A 79 14.41 2.63 11.77
CA LYS A 79 15.81 2.83 12.17
C LYS A 79 16.52 3.86 11.29
N GLU A 80 16.18 3.90 10.01
CA GLU A 80 16.74 4.88 9.07
C GLU A 80 16.24 6.29 9.31
N GLY A 81 15.26 6.47 10.19
CA GLY A 81 14.70 7.78 10.49
C GLY A 81 13.85 8.37 9.39
N ARG A 82 13.25 7.53 8.55
CA ARG A 82 12.39 8.00 7.47
C ARG A 82 11.17 8.75 8.01
N LEU A 83 10.79 9.81 7.32
CA LEU A 83 9.67 10.67 7.69
C LEU A 83 8.51 10.50 6.71
N TYR A 84 7.28 10.39 7.26
CA TYR A 84 6.07 10.25 6.46
C TYR A 84 5.00 11.20 6.98
N ASP A 85 4.20 11.73 6.06
CA ASP A 85 3.02 12.51 6.43
C ASP A 85 1.88 11.61 6.89
N TYR A 86 1.79 10.41 6.30
CA TYR A 86 0.77 9.41 6.65
C TYR A 86 1.40 8.04 6.77
N VAL A 87 0.99 7.30 7.80
CA VAL A 87 1.32 5.87 7.95
C VAL A 87 -0.02 5.13 8.01
N ILE A 88 -0.26 4.29 7.02
CA ILE A 88 -1.53 3.58 6.86
C ILE A 88 -1.28 2.07 6.98
N THR A 89 -1.82 1.47 8.03
CA THR A 89 -1.78 0.01 8.16
C THR A 89 -2.93 -0.59 7.36
N VAL A 90 -2.62 -1.60 6.55
CA VAL A 90 -3.60 -2.26 5.66
C VAL A 90 -3.73 -3.75 5.96
N CYS A 91 -3.43 -4.12 7.20
CA CYS A 91 -3.51 -5.48 7.73
C CYS A 91 -4.67 -5.60 8.72
N ASP A 92 -4.75 -6.73 9.42
CA ASP A 92 -5.74 -6.92 10.46
C ASP A 92 -5.47 -5.98 11.65
N GLU A 93 -6.53 -5.54 12.33
CA GLU A 93 -6.42 -4.61 13.47
C GLU A 93 -5.45 -5.10 14.55
N SER A 94 -5.45 -6.40 14.83
CA SER A 94 -4.56 -7.00 15.84
C SER A 94 -3.08 -6.80 15.51
N ASN A 95 -2.73 -6.67 14.24
CA ASN A 95 -1.35 -6.47 13.80
C ASN A 95 -0.99 -4.99 13.67
N ALA A 96 -1.97 -4.11 13.51
CA ALA A 96 -1.73 -2.68 13.33
C ALA A 96 -0.98 -2.05 14.51
N GLU A 97 -1.20 -2.55 15.71
CA GLU A 97 -0.54 -2.06 16.94
C GLU A 97 0.96 -2.30 16.95
N GLN A 98 1.46 -3.23 16.15
CA GLN A 98 2.89 -3.54 16.07
C GLN A 98 3.69 -2.48 15.29
N CYS A 99 2.99 -1.61 14.56
CA CYS A 99 3.65 -0.58 13.76
C CYS A 99 4.37 0.43 14.67
N PRO A 100 5.67 0.69 14.45
CA PRO A 100 6.39 1.67 15.25
C PRO A 100 5.84 3.07 15.01
N ILE A 101 6.02 3.95 15.99
CA ILE A 101 5.63 5.35 15.87
C ILE A 101 6.78 6.11 15.21
N PHE A 102 6.59 6.51 13.96
CA PHE A 102 7.59 7.25 13.20
C PHE A 102 7.74 8.67 13.75
N PRO A 103 8.97 9.24 13.69
CA PRO A 103 9.20 10.60 14.19
C PRO A 103 8.51 11.65 13.32
N GLY A 104 8.32 12.84 13.90
CA GLY A 104 7.70 13.97 13.22
C GLY A 104 6.19 14.01 13.38
N ILE A 105 5.55 14.90 12.61
CA ILE A 105 4.10 15.04 12.60
C ILE A 105 3.53 14.08 11.56
N THR A 106 3.05 12.95 12.02
CA THR A 106 2.53 11.88 11.16
C THR A 106 1.09 11.54 11.53
N SER A 107 0.21 11.50 10.54
CA SER A 107 -1.16 11.01 10.73
C SER A 107 -1.19 9.50 10.53
N ARG A 108 -1.77 8.78 11.46
CA ARG A 108 -1.90 7.33 11.37
C ARG A 108 -3.33 6.96 11.03
N LYS A 109 -3.47 6.03 10.06
CA LYS A 109 -4.76 5.51 9.63
C LYS A 109 -4.68 3.99 9.57
N HIS A 110 -5.83 3.34 9.62
CA HIS A 110 -5.92 1.90 9.45
C HIS A 110 -7.05 1.56 8.47
N TRP A 111 -6.72 0.77 7.46
CA TRP A 111 -7.68 0.23 6.50
C TRP A 111 -7.63 -1.28 6.56
N SER A 112 -8.77 -1.93 6.72
CA SER A 112 -8.84 -3.40 6.74
C SER A 112 -9.20 -3.95 5.37
N PHE A 113 -8.36 -4.89 4.89
CA PHE A 113 -8.64 -5.64 3.67
C PHE A 113 -8.32 -7.11 3.93
N LYS A 114 -9.04 -7.99 3.27
CA LYS A 114 -8.77 -9.43 3.34
C LYS A 114 -7.39 -9.71 2.75
N ASP A 115 -6.63 -10.60 3.41
CA ASP A 115 -5.30 -10.99 2.95
C ASP A 115 -5.42 -11.97 1.77
N PRO A 116 -4.93 -11.61 0.57
CA PRO A 116 -4.97 -12.53 -0.57
C PRO A 116 -4.22 -13.84 -0.33
N SER A 117 -3.22 -13.83 0.54
CA SER A 117 -2.41 -15.02 0.83
C SER A 117 -3.16 -16.08 1.63
N THR A 118 -4.30 -15.73 2.23
CA THR A 118 -5.14 -16.67 2.99
C THR A 118 -6.24 -17.31 2.15
N LEU A 119 -6.35 -16.91 0.88
CA LEU A 119 -7.37 -17.44 -0.01
C LEU A 119 -7.09 -18.90 -0.40
N SER A 120 -8.14 -19.70 -0.48
CA SER A 120 -8.06 -21.10 -0.87
C SER A 120 -9.05 -21.39 -2.00
N GLY A 121 -8.83 -22.51 -2.69
CA GLY A 121 -9.64 -22.92 -3.82
C GLY A 121 -8.78 -23.10 -5.06
N THR A 122 -9.43 -23.13 -6.24
CA THR A 122 -8.72 -23.22 -7.49
C THR A 122 -7.94 -21.93 -7.78
N LYS A 123 -6.98 -22.01 -8.68
CA LYS A 123 -6.20 -20.82 -9.09
C LYS A 123 -7.15 -19.71 -9.58
N GLU A 124 -8.16 -20.07 -10.36
CA GLU A 124 -9.13 -19.11 -10.90
C GLU A 124 -9.98 -18.47 -9.80
N GLU A 125 -10.44 -19.27 -8.83
CA GLU A 125 -11.21 -18.75 -7.70
C GLU A 125 -10.38 -17.75 -6.87
N VAL A 126 -9.11 -18.08 -6.62
CA VAL A 126 -8.17 -17.20 -5.90
C VAL A 126 -7.97 -15.90 -6.67
N LYS A 127 -7.82 -15.96 -8.00
CA LYS A 127 -7.67 -14.76 -8.83
C LYS A 127 -8.89 -13.86 -8.76
N ILE A 128 -10.09 -14.44 -8.85
CA ILE A 128 -11.35 -13.68 -8.79
C ILE A 128 -11.44 -12.89 -7.49
N GLU A 129 -11.16 -13.54 -6.36
CA GLU A 129 -11.20 -12.87 -5.05
C GLU A 129 -10.08 -11.85 -4.90
N THR A 130 -8.90 -12.13 -5.43
CA THR A 130 -7.77 -11.21 -5.39
C THR A 130 -8.06 -9.94 -6.19
N ARG A 131 -8.75 -10.07 -7.35
CA ARG A 131 -9.18 -8.91 -8.14
C ARG A 131 -10.13 -8.02 -7.36
N LYS A 132 -11.04 -8.61 -6.58
CA LYS A 132 -11.97 -7.84 -5.73
C LYS A 132 -11.21 -7.05 -4.67
N ILE A 133 -10.24 -7.68 -4.03
CA ILE A 133 -9.40 -7.02 -3.02
C ILE A 133 -8.60 -5.89 -3.67
N ARG A 134 -7.99 -6.14 -4.83
CA ARG A 134 -7.28 -5.12 -5.62
C ARG A 134 -8.17 -3.90 -5.87
N ASP A 135 -9.38 -4.12 -6.32
CA ASP A 135 -10.30 -3.04 -6.67
C ASP A 135 -10.78 -2.27 -5.44
N GLN A 136 -10.94 -2.96 -4.30
CA GLN A 136 -11.25 -2.31 -3.02
C GLN A 136 -10.11 -1.40 -2.57
N ILE A 137 -8.87 -1.86 -2.69
CA ILE A 137 -7.69 -1.08 -2.33
C ILE A 137 -7.56 0.13 -3.26
N LYS A 138 -7.80 -0.06 -4.56
CA LYS A 138 -7.76 1.03 -5.53
C LYS A 138 -8.75 2.14 -5.15
N GLU A 139 -9.98 1.77 -4.83
CA GLU A 139 -11.01 2.74 -4.43
C GLU A 139 -10.62 3.48 -3.15
N ALA A 140 -10.08 2.76 -2.15
CA ALA A 140 -9.64 3.39 -0.92
C ALA A 140 -8.51 4.40 -1.17
N VAL A 141 -7.57 4.07 -2.05
CA VAL A 141 -6.47 4.97 -2.43
C VAL A 141 -7.01 6.21 -3.15
N GLU A 142 -7.93 6.04 -4.10
CA GLU A 142 -8.55 7.16 -4.81
C GLU A 142 -9.22 8.13 -3.84
N ASN A 143 -10.03 7.61 -2.94
CA ASN A 143 -10.74 8.42 -1.95
C ASN A 143 -9.75 9.14 -1.01
N PHE A 144 -8.69 8.46 -0.63
CA PHE A 144 -7.67 9.04 0.23
C PHE A 144 -6.96 10.22 -0.46
N ILE A 145 -6.50 10.02 -1.70
CA ILE A 145 -5.82 11.08 -2.45
C ILE A 145 -6.74 12.27 -2.64
N ASP A 146 -8.01 12.04 -3.00
CA ASP A 146 -8.99 13.11 -3.14
C ASP A 146 -9.18 13.89 -1.83
N SER A 147 -9.05 13.23 -0.69
CA SER A 147 -9.23 13.88 0.62
C SER A 147 -8.04 14.74 1.04
N ILE A 148 -6.83 14.42 0.59
CA ILE A 148 -5.60 15.11 1.00
C ILE A 148 -5.08 16.10 -0.02
N LEU A 149 -5.53 16.03 -1.27
CA LEU A 149 -5.17 16.97 -2.33
C LEU A 149 -6.41 17.80 -2.68
N PRO A 150 -6.57 18.99 -2.12
CA PRO A 150 -7.67 19.89 -2.51
C PRO A 150 -7.51 20.33 -3.95
N GLU A 151 -8.63 20.46 -4.63
CA GLU A 151 -8.66 20.94 -6.01
C GLU A 151 -8.13 22.37 -6.15
#